data_f88ae4c5939999a9a8c2e268ae52dafc
#
_entry.id   f88ae4c5939999a9a8c2e268ae52dafc
#
_cell.length_a   1.000
_cell.length_b   1.000
_cell.length_c   1.000
_cell.angle_alpha   90.00
_cell.angle_beta   90.00
_cell.angle_gamma   90.00
#
_symmetry.space_group_name_H-M   'P 1'
#
loop_
_entity.id
_entity.type
_entity.pdbx_description
1 polymer ?
#
loop_
_entity_poly.entity_id
_entity_poly.type
_entity_poly.pdbx_seq_one_letter_code
_entity_poly.pdbx_strand_id
1 'polypeptide(L)'
;MFAHRPLAAFAAAVTVATVGALVLSGCSSTVARAAIGTAVPDAHARVAVIGDSIEAGLGLTAGEAWPELLAVDRRWALDNLSVSGAGFVATGSSGDTFDAQVDAAIADKAQIVLVGASDNDLGKDLDTVSAAMGAAIGRIRAALPQARIVGYDALSGAASDDELAPLDAALETAVTADGGVWIDLGEPYRGQDGLVQADGEHPTVAGQQAIAAVALSRLDDLVEARAAGTPAPSA
;
A
#
# COMPACT_ATOMS: atom_id res chain seq x y z
N MET A 1 -38.30 48.70 76.10
CA MET A 1 -39.12 49.93 76.03
C MET A 1 -39.14 50.36 74.56
N PHE A 2 -40.27 50.29 73.91
CA PHE A 2 -40.76 50.89 72.65
C PHE A 2 -39.77 51.13 71.52
N ALA A 3 -39.85 50.33 70.44
CA ALA A 3 -40.66 50.48 69.22
C ALA A 3 -40.36 51.76 68.42
N HIS A 4 -39.99 51.60 67.18
CA HIS A 4 -40.66 52.18 66.00
C HIS A 4 -40.03 51.63 64.69
N ARG A 5 -40.84 50.97 63.93
CA ARG A 5 -40.69 50.79 62.46
C ARG A 5 -41.09 52.08 61.74
N PRO A 6 -40.62 52.37 60.59
CA PRO A 6 -41.55 52.39 59.44
C PRO A 6 -41.10 51.72 58.19
N LEU A 7 -42.08 51.25 57.53
CA LEU A 7 -42.42 50.89 56.16
C LEU A 7 -41.53 51.42 55.01
N ALA A 8 -41.10 50.52 54.20
CA ALA A 8 -41.54 50.13 52.84
C ALA A 8 -41.39 51.18 51.71
N ALA A 9 -40.68 50.85 50.73
CA ALA A 9 -40.97 51.13 49.33
C ALA A 9 -40.44 50.02 48.44
N PHE A 10 -41.33 49.29 47.79
CA PHE A 10 -41.05 48.33 46.73
C PHE A 10 -40.74 49.09 45.46
N ALA A 11 -39.54 48.87 44.92
CA ALA A 11 -39.25 49.18 43.53
C ALA A 11 -39.04 47.88 42.77
N ALA A 12 -40.01 47.58 41.94
CA ALA A 12 -39.93 46.41 41.03
C ALA A 12 -38.99 46.77 39.89
N ALA A 13 -37.81 46.12 39.88
CA ALA A 13 -36.91 46.14 38.74
C ALA A 13 -37.27 44.99 37.82
N VAL A 14 -37.78 45.31 36.64
CA VAL A 14 -37.99 44.38 35.52
C VAL A 14 -36.64 44.05 34.91
N THR A 15 -36.14 42.84 35.18
CA THR A 15 -34.94 42.34 34.51
C THR A 15 -35.34 41.65 33.22
N VAL A 16 -35.05 42.31 32.11
CA VAL A 16 -35.16 41.71 30.77
C VAL A 16 -34.00 40.72 30.60
N ALA A 17 -34.31 39.43 30.66
CA ALA A 17 -33.38 38.38 30.35
C ALA A 17 -33.22 38.26 28.83
N THR A 18 -32.14 38.81 28.28
CA THR A 18 -31.71 38.53 26.92
C THR A 18 -31.09 37.14 26.86
N VAL A 19 -31.82 36.19 26.29
CA VAL A 19 -31.30 34.87 25.94
C VAL A 19 -30.35 35.03 24.77
N GLY A 20 -29.06 35.06 25.07
CA GLY A 20 -28.01 34.97 24.05
C GLY A 20 -27.92 33.55 23.54
N ALA A 21 -28.41 33.31 22.34
CA ALA A 21 -28.17 32.05 21.65
C ALA A 21 -26.68 31.97 21.28
N LEU A 22 -25.91 31.16 22.01
CA LEU A 22 -24.59 30.74 21.60
C LEU A 22 -24.75 29.82 20.39
N VAL A 23 -24.50 30.34 19.19
CA VAL A 23 -24.30 29.53 18.01
C VAL A 23 -22.89 28.91 18.14
N LEU A 24 -22.85 27.69 18.61
CA LEU A 24 -21.66 26.83 18.50
C LEU A 24 -21.46 26.51 17.01
N SER A 25 -20.67 27.36 16.33
CA SER A 25 -20.11 27.01 15.04
C SER A 25 -19.13 25.86 15.24
N GLY A 26 -19.65 24.63 15.15
CA GLY A 26 -18.84 23.44 15.04
C GLY A 26 -18.01 23.55 13.75
N CYS A 27 -16.73 23.88 13.88
CA CYS A 27 -15.77 23.63 12.83
C CYS A 27 -15.70 22.12 12.65
N SER A 28 -16.56 21.55 11.82
CA SER A 28 -16.33 20.27 11.21
C SER A 28 -15.12 20.40 10.33
N SER A 29 -13.95 20.09 10.89
CA SER A 29 -12.75 19.85 10.09
C SER A 29 -13.02 18.59 9.27
N THR A 30 -13.73 18.74 8.14
CA THR A 30 -13.64 17.77 7.07
C THR A 30 -12.19 17.82 6.64
N VAL A 31 -11.39 16.87 7.18
CA VAL A 31 -10.12 16.50 6.57
C VAL A 31 -10.52 16.06 5.17
N ALA A 32 -10.39 16.95 4.22
CA ALA A 32 -10.50 16.58 2.81
C ALA A 32 -9.39 15.56 2.59
N ARG A 33 -9.76 14.30 2.60
CA ARG A 33 -8.91 13.21 2.14
C ARG A 33 -8.62 13.57 0.69
N ALA A 34 -7.44 14.16 0.46
CA ALA A 34 -7.02 14.52 -0.87
C ALA A 34 -7.17 13.26 -1.71
N ALA A 35 -7.99 13.32 -2.74
CA ALA A 35 -8.11 12.24 -3.70
C ALA A 35 -6.70 12.05 -4.27
N ILE A 36 -6.03 10.99 -3.81
CA ILE A 36 -4.70 10.64 -4.27
C ILE A 36 -4.81 10.50 -5.78
N GLY A 37 -4.03 11.31 -6.47
CA GLY A 37 -4.09 11.43 -7.92
C GLY A 37 -4.10 10.07 -8.60
N THR A 38 -5.18 9.81 -9.32
CA THR A 38 -5.59 8.48 -9.76
C THR A 38 -5.16 8.14 -11.18
N ALA A 39 -4.38 9.01 -11.83
CA ALA A 39 -3.80 8.70 -13.12
C ALA A 39 -2.60 7.74 -12.96
N VAL A 40 -2.49 6.71 -13.80
CA VAL A 40 -1.22 5.99 -13.96
C VAL A 40 -0.22 7.07 -14.36
N PRO A 41 0.88 7.25 -13.61
CA PRO A 41 1.85 8.25 -13.98
C PRO A 41 2.31 8.02 -15.41
N ASP A 42 2.50 9.13 -16.13
CA ASP A 42 2.98 9.14 -17.49
C ASP A 42 4.32 8.41 -17.64
N ALA A 43 4.71 8.15 -18.88
CA ALA A 43 6.06 7.71 -19.22
C ALA A 43 7.11 8.50 -18.42
N HIS A 44 8.13 7.80 -17.91
CA HIS A 44 9.21 8.33 -17.05
C HIS A 44 8.83 8.54 -15.56
N ALA A 45 7.69 8.01 -15.07
CA ALA A 45 7.45 7.95 -13.64
C ALA A 45 8.57 7.19 -12.93
N ARG A 46 9.02 7.72 -11.78
CA ARG A 46 9.95 6.99 -10.90
C ARG A 46 9.17 5.92 -10.17
N VAL A 47 9.56 4.67 -10.40
CA VAL A 47 8.91 3.49 -9.83
C VAL A 47 9.91 2.73 -8.99
N ALA A 48 9.58 2.47 -7.74
CA ALA A 48 10.31 1.56 -6.88
C ALA A 48 9.55 0.24 -6.76
N VAL A 49 10.28 -0.86 -6.80
CA VAL A 49 9.76 -2.20 -6.53
C VAL A 49 10.38 -2.71 -5.25
N ILE A 50 9.54 -3.08 -4.30
CA ILE A 50 9.88 -3.72 -3.05
C ILE A 50 9.43 -5.17 -3.17
N GLY A 51 10.38 -6.08 -3.13
CA GLY A 51 10.14 -7.49 -3.37
C GLY A 51 11.33 -8.35 -2.96
N ASP A 52 11.29 -9.60 -3.38
CA ASP A 52 12.29 -10.59 -3.02
C ASP A 52 13.08 -11.15 -4.22
N SER A 53 13.33 -12.45 -4.24
CA SER A 53 14.12 -13.09 -5.30
C SER A 53 13.39 -13.19 -6.64
N ILE A 54 12.07 -13.19 -6.63
CA ILE A 54 11.27 -13.30 -7.86
C ILE A 54 11.32 -11.98 -8.61
N GLU A 55 11.10 -10.86 -7.92
CA GLU A 55 11.24 -9.52 -8.47
C GLU A 55 12.68 -9.19 -8.82
N ALA A 56 13.64 -9.70 -8.05
CA ALA A 56 15.07 -9.54 -8.36
C ALA A 56 15.53 -10.35 -9.59
N GLY A 57 14.72 -11.28 -10.07
CA GLY A 57 15.06 -12.14 -11.19
C GLY A 57 16.17 -13.13 -10.86
N LEU A 58 16.13 -13.77 -9.69
CA LEU A 58 17.18 -14.72 -9.28
C LEU A 58 17.39 -15.81 -10.33
N GLY A 59 18.66 -16.02 -10.69
CA GLY A 59 19.04 -16.99 -11.70
C GLY A 59 18.93 -16.51 -13.15
N LEU A 60 18.50 -15.28 -13.37
CA LEU A 60 18.29 -14.69 -14.69
C LEU A 60 19.31 -13.58 -15.00
N THR A 61 19.33 -13.13 -16.25
CA THR A 61 20.13 -11.97 -16.68
C THR A 61 19.38 -10.67 -16.35
N ALA A 62 20.11 -9.61 -16.07
CA ALA A 62 19.54 -8.30 -15.81
C ALA A 62 18.60 -7.85 -16.96
N GLY A 63 17.43 -7.37 -16.61
CA GLY A 63 16.39 -6.94 -17.55
C GLY A 63 15.38 -8.03 -17.93
N GLU A 64 15.52 -9.25 -17.40
CA GLU A 64 14.60 -10.36 -17.68
C GLU A 64 13.53 -10.56 -16.60
N ALA A 65 13.65 -9.90 -15.43
CA ALA A 65 12.63 -9.98 -14.39
C ALA A 65 11.38 -9.17 -14.75
N TRP A 66 10.23 -9.58 -14.23
CA TRP A 66 8.95 -8.98 -14.59
C TRP A 66 8.84 -7.48 -14.32
N PRO A 67 9.46 -6.90 -13.26
CA PRO A 67 9.42 -5.46 -13.05
C PRO A 67 10.12 -4.68 -14.17
N GLU A 68 11.24 -5.19 -14.68
CA GLU A 68 11.98 -4.58 -15.80
C GLU A 68 11.19 -4.66 -17.12
N LEU A 69 10.53 -5.81 -17.36
CA LEU A 69 9.64 -5.97 -18.53
C LEU A 69 8.47 -4.98 -18.47
N LEU A 70 7.87 -4.83 -17.29
CA LEU A 70 6.80 -3.85 -17.04
C LEU A 70 7.29 -2.42 -17.26
N ALA A 71 8.48 -2.10 -16.76
CA ALA A 71 9.06 -0.77 -16.88
C ALA A 71 9.39 -0.41 -18.35
N VAL A 72 9.81 -1.37 -19.16
CA VAL A 72 10.02 -1.16 -20.59
C VAL A 72 8.71 -0.83 -21.30
N ASP A 73 7.65 -1.60 -21.05
CA ASP A 73 6.34 -1.37 -21.65
C ASP A 73 5.78 0.02 -21.28
N ARG A 74 5.82 0.35 -19.99
CA ARG A 74 5.28 1.61 -19.44
C ARG A 74 6.22 2.80 -19.60
N ARG A 75 7.46 2.58 -20.04
CA ARG A 75 8.52 3.59 -20.11
C ARG A 75 8.78 4.25 -18.74
N TRP A 76 8.78 3.46 -17.69
CA TRP A 76 9.06 3.92 -16.34
C TRP A 76 10.57 4.04 -16.07
N ALA A 77 10.92 4.96 -15.20
CA ALA A 77 12.25 5.00 -14.57
C ALA A 77 12.19 4.08 -13.35
N LEU A 78 12.56 2.81 -13.55
CA LEU A 78 12.49 1.77 -12.55
C LEU A 78 13.72 1.78 -11.63
N ASP A 79 13.47 1.66 -10.35
CA ASP A 79 14.43 1.23 -9.35
C ASP A 79 13.91 -0.08 -8.73
N ASN A 80 14.47 -1.21 -9.17
CA ASN A 80 14.15 -2.52 -8.60
C ASN A 80 14.99 -2.75 -7.35
N LEU A 81 14.39 -2.53 -6.19
CA LEU A 81 15.05 -2.62 -4.87
C LEU A 81 15.04 -4.03 -4.29
N SER A 82 14.49 -4.99 -5.01
CA SER A 82 14.22 -6.34 -4.53
C SER A 82 15.49 -7.09 -4.16
N VAL A 83 15.43 -7.85 -3.07
CA VAL A 83 16.56 -8.60 -2.51
C VAL A 83 16.16 -10.04 -2.23
N SER A 84 16.88 -10.98 -2.82
CA SER A 84 16.62 -12.41 -2.64
C SER A 84 16.57 -12.81 -1.17
N GLY A 85 15.51 -13.53 -0.79
CA GLY A 85 15.29 -14.04 0.56
C GLY A 85 14.74 -13.00 1.55
N ALA A 86 14.55 -11.74 1.13
CA ALA A 86 13.98 -10.71 1.98
C ALA A 86 12.44 -10.83 2.06
N GLY A 87 11.90 -10.36 3.16
CA GLY A 87 10.48 -10.20 3.43
C GLY A 87 10.27 -9.03 4.38
N PHE A 88 9.08 -8.86 4.89
CA PHE A 88 8.81 -7.84 5.92
C PHE A 88 9.49 -8.15 7.25
N VAL A 89 9.71 -9.44 7.55
CA VAL A 89 10.39 -9.95 8.74
C VAL A 89 11.59 -10.81 8.36
N ALA A 90 11.51 -11.54 7.25
CA ALA A 90 12.59 -12.36 6.75
C ALA A 90 13.77 -11.50 6.31
N THR A 91 14.97 -11.90 6.71
CA THR A 91 16.22 -11.21 6.38
C THR A 91 16.79 -11.79 5.10
N GLY A 92 16.93 -10.94 4.07
CA GLY A 92 17.43 -11.34 2.77
C GLY A 92 18.94 -11.52 2.71
N SER A 93 19.45 -11.75 1.50
CA SER A 93 20.88 -11.98 1.23
C SER A 93 21.76 -10.77 1.55
N SER A 94 21.19 -9.56 1.60
CA SER A 94 21.88 -8.33 2.06
C SER A 94 22.02 -8.26 3.58
N GLY A 95 21.29 -9.08 4.33
CA GLY A 95 21.20 -8.99 5.78
C GLY A 95 20.06 -8.08 6.28
N ASP A 96 19.25 -7.54 5.37
CA ASP A 96 18.17 -6.61 5.66
C ASP A 96 16.80 -7.21 5.31
N THR A 97 15.76 -6.65 5.88
CA THR A 97 14.35 -6.90 5.54
C THR A 97 13.88 -5.88 4.48
N PHE A 98 12.59 -5.91 4.13
CA PHE A 98 11.99 -4.91 3.25
C PHE A 98 12.10 -3.47 3.78
N ASP A 99 12.41 -3.27 5.05
CA ASP A 99 12.63 -1.93 5.62
C ASP A 99 13.72 -1.13 4.90
N ALA A 100 14.83 -1.78 4.51
CA ALA A 100 15.87 -1.12 3.75
C ALA A 100 15.42 -0.71 2.34
N GLN A 101 14.58 -1.52 1.70
CA GLN A 101 13.98 -1.21 0.41
C GLN A 101 12.97 -0.05 0.54
N VAL A 102 12.21 0.00 1.62
CA VAL A 102 11.31 1.12 1.95
C VAL A 102 12.10 2.43 2.10
N ASP A 103 13.22 2.39 2.83
CA ASP A 103 14.09 3.55 2.99
C ASP A 103 14.64 4.05 1.65
N ALA A 104 15.06 3.14 0.78
CA ALA A 104 15.54 3.48 -0.57
C ALA A 104 14.42 4.10 -1.43
N ALA A 105 13.23 3.48 -1.48
CA ALA A 105 12.08 4.01 -2.22
C ALA A 105 11.70 5.44 -1.79
N ILE A 106 11.79 5.71 -0.47
CA ILE A 106 11.54 7.05 0.09
C ILE A 106 12.65 8.03 -0.33
N ALA A 107 13.92 7.61 -0.25
CA ALA A 107 15.07 8.44 -0.62
C ALA A 107 15.03 8.84 -2.10
N ASP A 108 14.61 7.93 -2.98
CA ASP A 108 14.48 8.14 -4.42
C ASP A 108 13.22 8.90 -4.81
N LYS A 109 12.37 9.19 -3.83
CA LYS A 109 11.10 9.91 -4.04
C LYS A 109 10.25 9.24 -5.11
N ALA A 110 10.04 7.93 -4.94
CA ALA A 110 9.22 7.15 -5.87
C ALA A 110 7.82 7.76 -6.03
N GLN A 111 7.32 7.77 -7.26
CA GLN A 111 5.98 8.24 -7.61
C GLN A 111 4.98 7.08 -7.64
N ILE A 112 5.51 5.88 -7.88
CA ILE A 112 4.80 4.61 -7.75
C ILE A 112 5.68 3.70 -6.90
N VAL A 113 5.07 3.00 -5.95
CA VAL A 113 5.71 1.92 -5.21
C VAL A 113 4.90 0.66 -5.45
N LEU A 114 5.53 -0.32 -6.09
CA LEU A 114 5.01 -1.68 -6.20
C LEU A 114 5.56 -2.46 -5.01
N VAL A 115 4.72 -3.15 -4.28
CA VAL A 115 5.14 -3.92 -3.09
C VAL A 115 4.40 -5.23 -3.01
N GLY A 116 5.14 -6.34 -3.06
CA GLY A 116 4.61 -7.68 -2.93
C GLY A 116 4.57 -8.17 -1.48
N ALA A 117 3.65 -9.08 -1.17
CA ALA A 117 3.86 -9.98 -0.06
C ALA A 117 5.03 -10.92 -0.43
N SER A 118 5.64 -11.56 0.56
CA SER A 118 6.79 -12.45 0.31
C SER A 118 6.59 -13.80 0.98
N ASP A 119 6.79 -14.86 0.23
CA ASP A 119 6.77 -16.21 0.74
C ASP A 119 7.92 -16.49 1.74
N ASN A 120 8.97 -15.67 1.74
CA ASN A 120 10.04 -15.74 2.73
C ASN A 120 9.55 -15.46 4.16
N ASP A 121 8.39 -14.84 4.32
CA ASP A 121 7.74 -14.63 5.61
C ASP A 121 6.88 -15.83 6.05
N LEU A 122 6.76 -16.89 5.25
CA LEU A 122 6.08 -18.12 5.65
C LEU A 122 6.75 -18.71 6.90
N GLY A 123 5.91 -19.18 7.83
CA GLY A 123 6.36 -19.72 9.11
C GLY A 123 6.82 -18.68 10.13
N LYS A 124 6.79 -17.38 9.79
CA LYS A 124 6.95 -16.31 10.77
C LYS A 124 5.62 -16.09 11.53
N ASP A 125 5.71 -15.41 12.67
CA ASP A 125 4.51 -14.99 13.41
C ASP A 125 3.71 -13.97 12.60
N LEU A 126 2.48 -14.31 12.23
CA LEU A 126 1.65 -13.52 11.33
C LEU A 126 1.33 -12.12 11.90
N ASP A 127 1.14 -11.99 13.21
CA ASP A 127 0.88 -10.69 13.82
C ASP A 127 2.11 -9.79 13.70
N THR A 128 3.31 -10.37 13.85
CA THR A 128 4.59 -9.66 13.65
C THR A 128 4.75 -9.22 12.19
N VAL A 129 4.46 -10.11 11.22
CA VAL A 129 4.53 -9.78 9.79
C VAL A 129 3.52 -8.70 9.44
N SER A 130 2.27 -8.84 9.88
CA SER A 130 1.20 -7.86 9.64
C SER A 130 1.55 -6.48 10.20
N ALA A 131 2.14 -6.43 11.41
CA ALA A 131 2.58 -5.18 12.02
C ALA A 131 3.72 -4.53 11.20
N ALA A 132 4.67 -5.32 10.69
CA ALA A 132 5.76 -4.85 9.85
C ALA A 132 5.22 -4.31 8.50
N MET A 133 4.28 -5.01 7.87
CA MET A 133 3.58 -4.55 6.66
C MET A 133 2.91 -3.20 6.90
N GLY A 134 2.10 -3.07 7.95
CA GLY A 134 1.44 -1.82 8.30
C GLY A 134 2.41 -0.67 8.55
N ALA A 135 3.51 -0.93 9.26
CA ALA A 135 4.56 0.05 9.51
C ALA A 135 5.26 0.50 8.22
N ALA A 136 5.60 -0.43 7.33
CA ALA A 136 6.25 -0.16 6.05
C ALA A 136 5.36 0.72 5.15
N ILE A 137 4.10 0.33 4.95
CA ILE A 137 3.15 1.06 4.11
C ILE A 137 2.86 2.45 4.70
N GLY A 138 2.65 2.54 6.02
CA GLY A 138 2.45 3.82 6.71
C GLY A 138 3.65 4.78 6.58
N ARG A 139 4.89 4.27 6.63
CA ARG A 139 6.12 5.05 6.40
C ARG A 139 6.19 5.58 4.97
N ILE A 140 5.92 4.74 3.97
CA ILE A 140 5.86 5.17 2.56
C ILE A 140 4.82 6.27 2.40
N ARG A 141 3.61 6.07 2.89
CA ARG A 141 2.52 7.07 2.78
C ARG A 141 2.86 8.38 3.47
N ALA A 142 3.44 8.33 4.66
CA ALA A 142 3.82 9.53 5.42
C ALA A 142 4.93 10.33 4.71
N ALA A 143 5.93 9.65 4.15
CA ALA A 143 7.05 10.29 3.46
C ALA A 143 6.71 10.72 2.02
N LEU A 144 5.88 9.93 1.33
CA LEU A 144 5.49 10.12 -0.06
C LEU A 144 3.96 10.23 -0.20
N PRO A 145 3.33 11.32 0.29
CA PRO A 145 1.87 11.40 0.40
C PRO A 145 1.14 11.36 -0.95
N GLN A 146 1.83 11.66 -2.04
CA GLN A 146 1.28 11.64 -3.40
C GLN A 146 1.66 10.38 -4.19
N ALA A 147 2.51 9.52 -3.65
CA ALA A 147 2.89 8.31 -4.34
C ALA A 147 1.71 7.34 -4.46
N ARG A 148 1.64 6.66 -5.58
CA ARG A 148 0.74 5.53 -5.76
C ARG A 148 1.41 4.31 -5.15
N ILE A 149 0.75 3.70 -4.17
CA ILE A 149 1.13 2.41 -3.61
C ILE A 149 0.27 1.34 -4.28
N VAL A 150 0.90 0.36 -4.88
CA VAL A 150 0.25 -0.80 -5.49
C VAL A 150 0.78 -2.03 -4.80
N GLY A 151 -0.06 -2.67 -4.01
CA GLY A 151 0.24 -3.96 -3.39
C GLY A 151 -0.15 -5.11 -4.30
N TYR A 152 0.52 -6.22 -4.18
CA TYR A 152 0.20 -7.46 -4.87
C TYR A 152 0.51 -8.69 -4.00
N ASP A 153 -0.13 -9.81 -4.35
CA ASP A 153 0.00 -11.09 -3.69
C ASP A 153 1.42 -11.67 -3.79
N ALA A 154 1.77 -12.52 -2.84
CA ALA A 154 3.05 -13.22 -2.83
C ALA A 154 3.15 -14.16 -4.02
N LEU A 155 4.22 -14.04 -4.77
CA LEU A 155 4.55 -14.98 -5.84
C LEU A 155 5.39 -16.12 -5.26
N SER A 156 5.08 -17.38 -5.62
CA SER A 156 5.88 -18.55 -5.23
C SER A 156 5.67 -19.70 -6.21
N GLY A 157 6.73 -20.37 -6.59
CA GLY A 157 6.64 -21.61 -7.38
C GLY A 157 6.29 -22.82 -6.54
N ALA A 158 6.55 -22.78 -5.23
CA ALA A 158 6.46 -23.93 -4.32
C ALA A 158 5.30 -23.85 -3.33
N ALA A 159 5.03 -22.67 -2.75
CA ALA A 159 3.96 -22.49 -1.77
C ALA A 159 2.57 -22.52 -2.44
N SER A 160 1.58 -23.03 -1.73
CA SER A 160 0.18 -23.05 -2.18
C SER A 160 -0.53 -21.71 -1.88
N ASP A 161 -1.64 -21.45 -2.59
CA ASP A 161 -2.47 -20.27 -2.32
C ASP A 161 -2.97 -20.23 -0.87
N ASP A 162 -3.35 -21.39 -0.30
CA ASP A 162 -3.81 -21.47 1.10
C ASP A 162 -2.70 -21.08 2.11
N GLU A 163 -1.44 -21.34 1.79
CA GLU A 163 -0.29 -20.96 2.63
C GLU A 163 0.01 -19.45 2.50
N LEU A 164 -0.14 -18.88 1.32
CA LEU A 164 0.14 -17.47 1.04
C LEU A 164 -0.99 -16.53 1.46
N ALA A 165 -2.24 -16.98 1.36
CA ALA A 165 -3.43 -16.14 1.60
C ALA A 165 -3.42 -15.32 2.90
N PRO A 166 -2.89 -15.79 4.06
CA PRO A 166 -2.80 -14.95 5.24
C PRO A 166 -1.84 -13.76 5.10
N LEU A 167 -0.75 -13.93 4.36
CA LEU A 167 0.23 -12.87 4.08
C LEU A 167 -0.36 -11.85 3.11
N ASP A 168 -1.02 -12.31 2.06
CA ASP A 168 -1.67 -11.48 1.06
C ASP A 168 -2.76 -10.61 1.68
N ALA A 169 -3.64 -11.22 2.47
CA ALA A 169 -4.71 -10.50 3.17
C ALA A 169 -4.16 -9.44 4.15
N ALA A 170 -3.04 -9.72 4.80
CA ALA A 170 -2.40 -8.76 5.70
C ALA A 170 -1.84 -7.56 4.93
N LEU A 171 -1.14 -7.79 3.81
CA LEU A 171 -0.60 -6.72 2.99
C LEU A 171 -1.71 -5.93 2.29
N GLU A 172 -2.73 -6.60 1.73
CA GLU A 172 -3.88 -5.93 1.14
C GLU A 172 -4.54 -4.99 2.14
N THR A 173 -4.74 -5.45 3.38
CA THR A 173 -5.30 -4.63 4.46
C THR A 173 -4.43 -3.39 4.71
N ALA A 174 -3.12 -3.55 4.82
CA ALA A 174 -2.20 -2.43 5.05
C ALA A 174 -2.22 -1.43 3.90
N VAL A 175 -2.12 -1.91 2.67
CA VAL A 175 -2.10 -1.08 1.44
C VAL A 175 -3.40 -0.29 1.28
N THR A 176 -4.55 -0.96 1.42
CA THR A 176 -5.85 -0.32 1.22
C THR A 176 -6.21 0.66 2.34
N ALA A 177 -5.81 0.38 3.59
CA ALA A 177 -5.99 1.29 4.72
C ALA A 177 -5.28 2.64 4.50
N ASP A 178 -4.13 2.64 3.85
CA ASP A 178 -3.35 3.84 3.52
C ASP A 178 -3.66 4.40 2.12
N GLY A 179 -4.79 3.99 1.53
CA GLY A 179 -5.29 4.51 0.25
C GLY A 179 -4.47 4.06 -0.96
N GLY A 180 -3.75 2.96 -0.85
CA GLY A 180 -3.17 2.25 -1.97
C GLY A 180 -4.21 1.43 -2.72
N VAL A 181 -3.76 0.70 -3.73
CA VAL A 181 -4.58 -0.22 -4.51
C VAL A 181 -3.97 -1.61 -4.45
N TRP A 182 -4.81 -2.63 -4.51
CA TRP A 182 -4.41 -4.02 -4.59
C TRP A 182 -4.59 -4.55 -6.00
N ILE A 183 -3.70 -5.38 -6.47
CA ILE A 183 -3.84 -6.18 -7.69
C ILE A 183 -3.55 -7.63 -7.36
N ASP A 184 -4.40 -8.52 -7.81
CA ASP A 184 -4.21 -9.95 -7.71
C ASP A 184 -3.48 -10.44 -8.96
N LEU A 185 -2.23 -10.86 -8.80
CA LEU A 185 -1.42 -11.44 -9.88
C LEU A 185 -1.67 -12.95 -10.01
N GLY A 186 -2.13 -13.58 -8.93
CA GLY A 186 -2.24 -15.02 -8.84
C GLY A 186 -0.87 -15.69 -9.02
N GLU A 187 -0.89 -16.92 -9.52
CA GLU A 187 0.33 -17.69 -9.73
C GLU A 187 0.50 -18.03 -11.23
N PRO A 188 0.88 -17.06 -12.06
CA PRO A 188 0.87 -17.22 -13.51
C PRO A 188 1.93 -18.19 -14.03
N TYR A 189 2.85 -18.65 -13.20
CA TYR A 189 3.94 -19.56 -13.59
C TYR A 189 3.95 -20.88 -12.79
N ARG A 190 3.43 -20.90 -11.57
CA ARG A 190 3.46 -22.09 -10.69
C ARG A 190 2.80 -23.29 -11.35
N GLY A 191 3.48 -24.44 -11.27
CA GLY A 191 2.96 -25.71 -11.81
C GLY A 191 2.87 -25.79 -13.33
N GLN A 192 3.40 -24.80 -14.05
CA GLN A 192 3.39 -24.78 -15.52
C GLN A 192 4.74 -25.23 -16.09
N ASP A 193 4.70 -26.17 -17.02
CA ASP A 193 5.91 -26.71 -17.66
C ASP A 193 6.75 -25.61 -18.33
N GLY A 194 8.02 -25.55 -17.99
CA GLY A 194 8.96 -24.59 -18.55
C GLY A 194 8.88 -23.15 -17.97
N LEU A 195 7.93 -22.87 -17.09
CA LEU A 195 7.84 -21.55 -16.47
C LEU A 195 8.55 -21.45 -15.11
N VAL A 196 8.83 -22.59 -14.47
CA VAL A 196 9.55 -22.69 -13.19
C VAL A 196 10.95 -23.22 -13.44
N GLN A 197 11.95 -22.65 -12.76
CA GLN A 197 13.34 -23.11 -12.78
C GLN A 197 13.46 -24.50 -12.14
N ALA A 198 14.63 -25.12 -12.28
CA ALA A 198 14.87 -26.47 -11.76
C ALA A 198 14.83 -26.56 -10.20
N ASP A 199 14.90 -25.44 -9.52
CA ASP A 199 14.78 -25.35 -8.06
C ASP A 199 13.33 -25.50 -7.56
N GLY A 200 12.35 -25.40 -8.47
CA GLY A 200 10.94 -25.56 -8.14
C GLY A 200 10.28 -24.30 -7.58
N GLU A 201 11.03 -23.20 -7.47
CA GLU A 201 10.57 -21.94 -6.85
C GLU A 201 10.57 -20.77 -7.83
N HIS A 202 11.72 -20.49 -8.40
CA HIS A 202 11.88 -19.25 -9.18
C HIS A 202 11.36 -19.40 -10.60
N PRO A 203 10.74 -18.34 -11.17
CA PRO A 203 10.29 -18.35 -12.55
C PRO A 203 11.47 -18.34 -13.53
N THR A 204 11.33 -19.04 -14.65
CA THR A 204 12.20 -18.88 -15.82
C THR A 204 11.95 -17.53 -16.50
N VAL A 205 12.73 -17.20 -17.54
CA VAL A 205 12.42 -16.02 -18.38
C VAL A 205 10.98 -16.04 -18.88
N ALA A 206 10.47 -17.21 -19.30
CA ALA A 206 9.08 -17.34 -19.74
C ALA A 206 8.09 -17.18 -18.57
N GLY A 207 8.44 -17.63 -17.38
CA GLY A 207 7.66 -17.40 -16.15
C GLY A 207 7.59 -15.91 -15.81
N GLN A 208 8.71 -15.19 -15.88
CA GLN A 208 8.76 -13.73 -15.66
C GLN A 208 7.90 -12.98 -16.69
N GLN A 209 7.89 -13.42 -17.94
CA GLN A 209 7.03 -12.86 -18.98
C GLN A 209 5.55 -13.10 -18.68
N ALA A 210 5.20 -14.27 -18.14
CA ALA A 210 3.84 -14.58 -17.73
C ALA A 210 3.37 -13.67 -16.58
N ILE A 211 4.22 -13.46 -15.57
CA ILE A 211 3.95 -12.51 -14.47
C ILE A 211 3.76 -11.09 -15.04
N ALA A 212 4.68 -10.63 -15.87
CA ALA A 212 4.60 -9.30 -16.48
C ALA A 212 3.31 -9.08 -17.28
N ALA A 213 2.85 -10.10 -18.03
CA ALA A 213 1.62 -10.02 -18.80
C ALA A 213 0.38 -9.84 -17.91
N VAL A 214 0.30 -10.58 -16.79
CA VAL A 214 -0.78 -10.42 -15.81
C VAL A 214 -0.70 -9.05 -15.16
N ALA A 215 0.47 -8.63 -14.67
CA ALA A 215 0.65 -7.33 -14.04
C ALA A 215 0.26 -6.16 -14.95
N LEU A 216 0.62 -6.22 -16.26
CA LEU A 216 0.18 -5.24 -17.26
C LEU A 216 -1.34 -5.19 -17.35
N SER A 217 -1.99 -6.34 -17.49
CA SER A 217 -3.46 -6.42 -17.58
C SER A 217 -4.14 -5.83 -16.34
N ARG A 218 -3.69 -6.19 -15.14
CA ARG A 218 -4.27 -5.66 -13.89
C ARG A 218 -4.10 -4.15 -13.75
N LEU A 219 -2.95 -3.63 -14.16
CA LEU A 219 -2.71 -2.19 -14.14
C LEU A 219 -3.58 -1.46 -15.18
N ASP A 220 -3.87 -2.05 -16.34
CA ASP A 220 -4.78 -1.49 -17.35
C ASP A 220 -6.21 -1.45 -16.82
N ASP A 221 -6.68 -2.53 -16.20
CA ASP A 221 -8.01 -2.60 -15.57
C ASP A 221 -8.21 -1.47 -14.55
N LEU A 222 -7.17 -1.16 -13.76
CA LEU A 222 -7.20 -0.03 -12.82
C LEU A 222 -7.35 1.33 -13.51
N VAL A 223 -6.78 1.50 -14.69
CA VAL A 223 -6.91 2.74 -15.49
C VAL A 223 -8.32 2.86 -16.04
N GLU A 224 -8.85 1.79 -16.61
CA GLU A 224 -10.17 1.76 -17.22
C GLU A 224 -11.29 1.93 -16.20
N ALA A 225 -11.23 1.23 -15.05
CA ALA A 225 -12.21 1.36 -13.98
C ALA A 225 -12.34 2.82 -13.49
N ARG A 226 -11.22 3.53 -13.45
CA ARG A 226 -11.19 4.95 -13.06
C ARG A 226 -11.73 5.87 -14.12
N ALA A 227 -11.41 5.62 -15.40
CA ALA A 227 -11.97 6.38 -16.52
C ALA A 227 -13.49 6.24 -16.58
N ALA A 228 -14.03 5.08 -16.18
CA ALA A 228 -15.46 4.80 -16.08
C ALA A 228 -16.13 5.35 -14.81
N GLY A 229 -15.37 5.91 -13.85
CA GLY A 229 -15.91 6.40 -12.57
C GLY A 229 -16.37 5.27 -11.63
N THR A 230 -15.95 4.05 -11.88
CA THR A 230 -16.28 2.87 -11.06
C THR A 230 -15.26 2.75 -9.91
N PRO A 231 -15.70 2.51 -8.65
CA PRO A 231 -14.76 2.16 -7.59
C PRO A 231 -14.02 0.87 -7.96
N ALA A 232 -12.75 0.76 -7.55
CA ALA A 232 -11.97 -0.44 -7.78
C ALA A 232 -12.72 -1.68 -7.25
N PRO A 233 -12.69 -2.83 -7.97
CA PRO A 233 -13.29 -4.04 -7.48
C PRO A 233 -12.65 -4.40 -6.14
N SER A 234 -13.46 -4.61 -5.12
CA SER A 234 -13.04 -5.26 -3.88
C SER A 234 -12.93 -6.75 -4.15
N ALA A 235 -11.75 -7.32 -3.95
CA ALA A 235 -11.53 -8.76 -4.01
C ALA A 235 -12.29 -9.50 -2.90
#